data_1f17bbe8245a46ee10f65a5628b5a01b
#
_entry.id   1f17bbe8245a46ee10f65a5628b5a01b
#
_cell.length_a   1.000
_cell.length_b   1.000
_cell.length_c   1.000
_cell.angle_alpha   90.00
_cell.angle_beta   90.00
_cell.angle_gamma   90.00
#
_symmetry.space_group_name_H-M   'P 1'
#
loop_
_entity.id
_entity.type
_entity.pdbx_description
1 polymer ?
#
loop_
_entity_poly.entity_id
_entity_poly.type
_entity_poly.pdbx_seq_one_letter_code
_entity_poly.pdbx_strand_id
1 'polypeptide(L)'
;MGFFSNLFGKKTSSIRSLAQLEFLQVDMHNHLLPGIDDGSNSVQQSLHYIQELQRLGLKKFICTPHIMAGVHQNTKFSIEHAKDSLVAGLKKSGNDVDIFGAAEHMIDENLSLLIRENELC
;
A
#
# COMPACT_ATOMS: atom_id res chain seq x y z
N MET A 1 -17.81 22.38 42.51
CA MET A 1 -16.61 22.67 41.72
C MET A 1 -16.09 21.39 41.12
N GLY A 2 -16.10 21.28 39.81
CA GLY A 2 -15.25 20.31 39.12
C GLY A 2 -15.83 18.96 38.76
N PHE A 3 -17.09 18.81 38.36
CA PHE A 3 -17.63 17.54 37.85
C PHE A 3 -17.36 17.32 36.33
N PHE A 4 -16.66 18.22 35.64
CA PHE A 4 -16.44 18.18 34.17
C PHE A 4 -15.05 17.76 33.71
N SER A 5 -14.13 17.42 34.63
CA SER A 5 -12.75 17.07 34.22
C SER A 5 -12.53 15.59 33.81
N ASN A 6 -13.53 14.73 33.94
CA ASN A 6 -13.38 13.29 33.67
C ASN A 6 -14.01 12.79 32.36
N LEU A 7 -14.53 13.68 31.50
CA LEU A 7 -15.17 13.26 30.25
C LEU A 7 -14.24 13.20 29.03
N PHE A 8 -13.00 13.67 29.14
CA PHE A 8 -12.05 13.69 28.00
C PHE A 8 -10.81 12.79 28.18
N GLY A 9 -10.80 11.93 29.22
CA GLY A 9 -9.63 11.16 29.62
C GLY A 9 -9.50 9.75 29.03
N LYS A 10 -10.26 9.34 28.00
CA LYS A 10 -10.23 7.95 27.50
C LYS A 10 -10.04 7.75 26.00
N LYS A 11 -9.35 8.67 25.32
CA LYS A 11 -9.04 8.47 23.87
C LYS A 11 -7.58 8.12 23.56
N THR A 12 -6.72 7.95 24.54
CA THR A 12 -5.30 7.65 24.31
C THR A 12 -4.94 6.17 24.33
N SER A 13 -5.86 5.28 24.72
CA SER A 13 -5.56 3.84 24.80
C SER A 13 -5.67 3.11 23.45
N SER A 14 -6.46 3.61 22.50
CA SER A 14 -6.60 2.98 21.19
C SER A 14 -5.42 3.25 20.25
N ILE A 15 -4.76 4.40 20.39
CA ILE A 15 -3.59 4.75 19.57
C ILE A 15 -2.35 3.97 20.01
N ARG A 16 -2.22 3.65 21.29
CA ARG A 16 -1.11 2.83 21.79
C ARG A 16 -1.18 1.36 21.35
N SER A 17 -2.38 0.83 21.09
CA SER A 17 -2.51 -0.55 20.59
C SER A 17 -2.17 -0.68 19.10
N LEU A 18 -2.29 0.40 18.31
CA LEU A 18 -1.89 0.43 16.92
C LEU A 18 -0.38 0.58 16.73
N ALA A 19 0.33 1.19 17.68
CA ALA A 19 1.79 1.29 17.68
C ALA A 19 2.52 -0.07 17.80
N GLN A 20 1.78 -1.15 18.03
CA GLN A 20 2.33 -2.52 18.09
C GLN A 20 2.59 -3.16 16.73
N LEU A 21 2.34 -2.48 15.61
CA LEU A 21 2.67 -2.98 14.27
C LEU A 21 4.14 -2.78 13.89
N GLU A 22 4.93 -2.10 14.73
CA GLU A 22 6.37 -1.88 14.50
C GLU A 22 7.17 -3.18 14.29
N PHE A 23 6.73 -4.30 14.86
CA PHE A 23 7.39 -5.59 14.69
C PHE A 23 7.22 -6.19 13.29
N LEU A 24 6.18 -5.81 12.54
CA LEU A 24 5.96 -6.29 11.18
C LEU A 24 6.97 -5.73 10.18
N GLN A 25 7.40 -4.49 10.37
CA GLN A 25 8.38 -3.77 9.53
C GLN A 25 7.99 -3.63 8.06
N VAL A 26 7.34 -4.64 7.47
CA VAL A 26 7.02 -4.75 6.05
C VAL A 26 5.51 -4.97 5.88
N ASP A 27 4.89 -4.19 5.01
CA ASP A 27 3.56 -4.47 4.47
C ASP A 27 3.73 -5.26 3.17
N MET A 28 3.23 -6.49 3.15
CA MET A 28 3.41 -7.44 2.05
C MET A 28 2.17 -7.57 1.15
N HIS A 29 1.09 -6.85 1.43
CA HIS A 29 -0.14 -6.91 0.65
C HIS A 29 -0.90 -5.60 0.75
N ASN A 30 -0.87 -4.81 -0.31
CA ASN A 30 -1.53 -3.52 -0.36
C ASN A 30 -1.75 -3.06 -1.81
N HIS A 31 -2.64 -2.07 -1.96
CA HIS A 31 -3.03 -1.44 -3.23
C HIS A 31 -2.63 0.05 -3.23
N LEU A 32 -1.36 0.32 -2.91
CA LEU A 32 -0.81 1.68 -2.82
C LEU A 32 -0.31 2.24 -4.16
N LEU A 33 -0.18 1.41 -5.21
CA LEU A 33 0.22 1.90 -6.53
C LEU A 33 -0.90 2.75 -7.14
N PRO A 34 -0.59 3.98 -7.62
CA PRO A 34 -1.62 4.93 -7.97
C PRO A 34 -2.32 4.60 -9.30
N GLY A 35 -3.65 4.57 -9.28
CA GLY A 35 -4.49 4.62 -10.47
C GLY A 35 -4.52 3.36 -11.33
N ILE A 36 -4.14 2.19 -10.81
CA ILE A 36 -4.09 0.95 -11.59
C ILE A 36 -5.08 -0.14 -11.17
N ASP A 37 -5.70 0.03 -10.03
CA ASP A 37 -6.76 -0.87 -9.54
C ASP A 37 -7.76 -0.11 -8.65
N ASP A 38 -8.49 -0.81 -7.80
CA ASP A 38 -9.47 -0.25 -6.88
C ASP A 38 -8.88 0.35 -5.59
N GLY A 39 -7.56 0.40 -5.48
CA GLY A 39 -6.85 1.00 -4.36
C GLY A 39 -6.65 2.51 -4.49
N SER A 40 -5.43 2.97 -4.36
CA SER A 40 -5.09 4.40 -4.44
C SER A 40 -5.35 4.98 -5.84
N ASN A 41 -6.03 6.13 -5.90
CA ASN A 41 -6.38 6.78 -7.16
C ASN A 41 -5.32 7.76 -7.68
N SER A 42 -4.36 8.16 -6.86
CA SER A 42 -3.35 9.17 -7.22
C SER A 42 -2.08 9.03 -6.39
N VAL A 43 -0.99 9.59 -6.92
CA VAL A 43 0.28 9.66 -6.18
C VAL A 43 0.09 10.37 -4.83
N GLN A 44 -0.66 11.47 -4.78
CA GLN A 44 -0.93 12.22 -3.55
C GLN A 44 -1.64 11.37 -2.51
N GLN A 45 -2.63 10.59 -2.91
CA GLN A 45 -3.34 9.69 -2.02
C GLN A 45 -2.43 8.56 -1.50
N SER A 46 -1.61 7.99 -2.38
CA SER A 46 -0.61 6.98 -2.01
C SER A 46 0.39 7.53 -0.99
N LEU A 47 0.91 8.73 -1.21
CA LEU A 47 1.82 9.40 -0.27
C LEU A 47 1.19 9.56 1.11
N HIS A 48 -0.07 9.97 1.16
CA HIS A 48 -0.80 10.12 2.42
C HIS A 48 -0.95 8.77 3.14
N TYR A 49 -1.37 7.72 2.45
CA TYR A 49 -1.49 6.39 3.04
C TYR A 49 -0.16 5.85 3.55
N ILE A 50 0.91 5.99 2.77
CA ILE A 50 2.26 5.57 3.18
C ILE A 50 2.70 6.30 4.45
N GLN A 51 2.47 7.62 4.54
CA GLN A 51 2.79 8.37 5.76
C GLN A 51 2.03 7.86 6.98
N GLU A 52 0.74 7.56 6.86
CA GLU A 52 -0.05 7.01 7.96
C GLU A 52 0.43 5.60 8.37
N LEU A 53 0.75 4.75 7.39
CA LEU A 53 1.28 3.42 7.65
C LEU A 53 2.69 3.47 8.29
N GLN A 54 3.53 4.42 7.88
CA GLN A 54 4.83 4.66 8.53
C GLN A 54 4.68 5.11 9.99
N ARG A 55 3.64 5.91 10.31
CA ARG A 55 3.32 6.27 11.70
C ARG A 55 2.91 5.07 12.56
N LEU A 56 2.41 4.01 11.94
CA LEU A 56 2.11 2.74 12.59
C LEU A 56 3.36 1.85 12.75
N GLY A 57 4.51 2.24 12.18
CA GLY A 57 5.77 1.53 12.32
C GLY A 57 6.22 0.73 11.10
N LEU A 58 5.45 0.75 9.99
CA LEU A 58 5.83 0.07 8.75
C LEU A 58 6.92 0.87 8.01
N LYS A 59 7.91 0.17 7.45
CA LYS A 59 9.11 0.78 6.86
C LYS A 59 9.37 0.37 5.41
N LYS A 60 8.64 -0.63 4.92
CA LYS A 60 8.80 -1.19 3.58
C LYS A 60 7.44 -1.64 3.06
N PHE A 61 7.18 -1.45 1.78
CA PHE A 61 5.92 -1.80 1.16
C PHE A 61 6.15 -2.64 -0.09
N ILE A 62 5.54 -3.82 -0.14
CA ILE A 62 5.44 -4.65 -1.33
C ILE A 62 4.02 -4.47 -1.85
N CYS A 63 3.88 -3.65 -2.89
CA CYS A 63 2.58 -3.35 -3.49
C CYS A 63 2.13 -4.50 -4.37
N THR A 64 0.89 -4.92 -4.20
CA THR A 64 0.30 -6.08 -4.86
C THR A 64 -1.00 -5.71 -5.58
N PRO A 65 -0.96 -4.86 -6.63
CA PRO A 65 -2.16 -4.50 -7.38
C PRO A 65 -2.77 -5.74 -8.03
N HIS A 66 -4.07 -5.66 -8.29
CA HIS A 66 -4.80 -6.73 -8.96
C HIS A 66 -4.33 -6.96 -10.40
N ILE A 67 -4.16 -8.23 -10.77
CA ILE A 67 -4.18 -8.68 -12.16
C ILE A 67 -5.37 -9.63 -12.31
N MET A 68 -6.40 -9.18 -13.03
CA MET A 68 -7.67 -9.89 -13.19
C MET A 68 -8.18 -9.67 -14.62
N ALA A 69 -8.35 -10.75 -15.37
CA ALA A 69 -8.83 -10.68 -16.74
C ALA A 69 -10.18 -9.92 -16.83
N GLY A 70 -10.28 -8.99 -17.76
CA GLY A 70 -11.50 -8.21 -18.02
C GLY A 70 -11.83 -7.12 -16.99
N VAL A 71 -11.16 -7.06 -15.85
CA VAL A 71 -11.44 -6.08 -14.78
C VAL A 71 -10.22 -5.19 -14.51
N HIS A 72 -9.11 -5.77 -14.09
CA HIS A 72 -7.84 -5.07 -13.85
C HIS A 72 -6.76 -5.72 -14.73
N GLN A 73 -6.64 -5.24 -15.97
CA GLN A 73 -5.71 -5.78 -16.96
C GLN A 73 -4.29 -5.24 -16.79
N ASN A 74 -3.78 -5.30 -15.57
CA ASN A 74 -2.42 -4.89 -15.28
C ASN A 74 -1.40 -5.88 -15.84
N THR A 75 -0.21 -5.37 -16.08
CA THR A 75 0.95 -6.10 -16.57
C THR A 75 2.18 -5.70 -15.75
N LYS A 76 3.28 -6.43 -15.88
CA LYS A 76 4.57 -6.02 -15.33
C LYS A 76 4.89 -4.55 -15.67
N PHE A 77 4.65 -4.15 -16.91
CA PHE A 77 4.92 -2.79 -17.37
C PHE A 77 4.06 -1.76 -16.65
N SER A 78 2.73 -1.98 -16.54
CA SER A 78 1.84 -1.03 -15.86
C SER A 78 2.18 -0.91 -14.37
N ILE A 79 2.53 -2.01 -13.72
CA ILE A 79 2.93 -2.06 -12.31
C ILE A 79 4.24 -1.30 -12.09
N GLU A 80 5.26 -1.57 -12.89
CA GLU A 80 6.55 -0.85 -12.80
C GLU A 80 6.38 0.66 -13.06
N HIS A 81 5.58 1.04 -14.06
CA HIS A 81 5.30 2.44 -14.36
C HIS A 81 4.60 3.16 -13.20
N ALA A 82 3.60 2.52 -12.58
CA ALA A 82 2.90 3.09 -11.42
C ALA A 82 3.82 3.16 -10.20
N LYS A 83 4.67 2.15 -9.98
CA LYS A 83 5.69 2.13 -8.93
C LYS A 83 6.68 3.29 -9.12
N ASP A 84 7.21 3.47 -10.31
CA ASP A 84 8.17 4.55 -10.61
C ASP A 84 7.55 5.93 -10.37
N SER A 85 6.28 6.11 -10.74
CA SER A 85 5.54 7.35 -10.46
C SER A 85 5.39 7.60 -8.95
N LEU A 86 5.11 6.57 -8.17
CA LEU A 86 5.01 6.65 -6.71
C LEU A 86 6.37 6.97 -6.08
N VAL A 87 7.42 6.26 -6.49
CA VAL A 87 8.80 6.47 -5.99
C VAL A 87 9.27 7.90 -6.31
N ALA A 88 8.98 8.42 -7.51
CA ALA A 88 9.29 9.80 -7.86
C ALA A 88 8.56 10.81 -6.94
N GLY A 89 7.29 10.56 -6.65
CA GLY A 89 6.51 11.38 -5.72
C GLY A 89 7.05 11.34 -4.29
N LEU A 90 7.43 10.16 -3.80
CA LEU A 90 8.05 9.97 -2.49
C LEU A 90 9.36 10.75 -2.38
N LYS A 91 10.27 10.59 -3.33
CA LYS A 91 11.54 11.34 -3.37
C LYS A 91 11.32 12.85 -3.37
N LYS A 92 10.37 13.32 -4.17
CA LYS A 92 10.02 14.75 -4.22
C LYS A 92 9.50 15.28 -2.89
N SER A 93 8.84 14.43 -2.10
CA SER A 93 8.36 14.78 -0.76
C SER A 93 9.40 14.57 0.35
N GLY A 94 10.61 14.11 0.01
CA GLY A 94 11.68 13.82 0.97
C GLY A 94 11.50 12.50 1.73
N ASN A 95 10.75 11.55 1.18
CA ASN A 95 10.51 10.23 1.78
C ASN A 95 11.25 9.15 0.97
N ASP A 96 12.21 8.48 1.59
CA ASP A 96 13.07 7.45 0.99
C ASP A 96 12.62 6.02 1.34
N VAL A 97 11.33 5.81 1.59
CA VAL A 97 10.80 4.48 1.92
C VAL A 97 10.95 3.52 0.74
N ASP A 98 11.27 2.26 1.03
CA ASP A 98 11.40 1.20 0.02
C ASP A 98 10.03 0.76 -0.50
N ILE A 99 9.82 0.85 -1.81
CA ILE A 99 8.64 0.39 -2.53
C ILE A 99 9.04 -0.70 -3.52
N PHE A 100 8.35 -1.84 -3.44
CA PHE A 100 8.49 -2.95 -4.38
C PHE A 100 7.15 -3.20 -5.08
N GLY A 101 7.21 -3.71 -6.31
CA GLY A 101 6.04 -4.14 -7.08
C GLY A 101 5.99 -5.65 -7.14
N ALA A 102 4.82 -6.19 -6.92
CA ALA A 102 4.41 -7.56 -7.17
C ALA A 102 2.98 -7.53 -7.72
N ALA A 103 2.22 -8.61 -7.64
CA ALA A 103 0.81 -8.59 -8.04
C ALA A 103 -0.04 -9.55 -7.20
N GLU A 104 -1.29 -9.19 -7.01
CA GLU A 104 -2.35 -10.08 -6.58
C GLU A 104 -3.04 -10.64 -7.83
N HIS A 105 -2.66 -11.86 -8.22
CA HIS A 105 -3.20 -12.52 -9.40
C HIS A 105 -4.54 -13.20 -9.08
N MET A 106 -5.57 -12.91 -9.86
CA MET A 106 -6.79 -13.72 -9.87
C MET A 106 -6.46 -15.12 -10.43
N ILE A 107 -7.02 -16.14 -9.80
CA ILE A 107 -6.97 -17.52 -10.35
C ILE A 107 -8.02 -17.62 -11.45
N ASP A 108 -7.65 -17.21 -12.64
CA ASP A 108 -8.46 -17.19 -13.85
C ASP A 108 -7.69 -17.85 -15.03
N GLU A 109 -8.28 -17.83 -16.21
CA GLU A 109 -7.67 -18.40 -17.42
C GLU A 109 -6.34 -17.71 -17.79
N ASN A 110 -6.22 -16.41 -17.49
CA ASN A 110 -5.03 -15.62 -17.79
C ASN A 110 -3.83 -16.06 -16.93
N LEU A 111 -4.07 -16.47 -15.69
CA LEU A 111 -2.99 -16.89 -14.79
C LEU A 111 -2.18 -18.07 -15.35
N SER A 112 -2.87 -19.08 -15.98
CA SER A 112 -2.18 -20.20 -16.56
C SER A 112 -1.30 -19.81 -17.76
N LEU A 113 -1.70 -18.80 -18.53
CA LEU A 113 -0.89 -18.23 -19.61
C LEU A 113 0.34 -17.53 -19.08
N LEU A 114 0.16 -16.65 -18.06
CA LEU A 114 1.26 -15.91 -17.43
C LEU A 114 2.32 -16.84 -16.81
N ILE A 115 1.87 -17.96 -16.22
CA ILE A 115 2.80 -19.00 -15.70
C ILE A 115 3.62 -19.62 -16.82
N ARG A 116 2.98 -20.01 -17.93
CA ARG A 116 3.66 -20.63 -19.08
C ARG A 116 4.66 -19.70 -19.73
N GLU A 117 4.34 -18.41 -19.81
CA GLU A 117 5.15 -17.40 -20.47
C GLU A 117 6.21 -16.79 -19.53
N ASN A 118 6.24 -17.20 -18.26
CA ASN A 118 7.10 -16.63 -17.21
C ASN A 118 6.89 -15.13 -17.01
N GLU A 119 5.63 -14.69 -17.09
CA GLU A 119 5.21 -13.29 -16.98
C GLU A 119 4.54 -12.96 -15.64
N LEU A 120 4.72 -13.78 -14.61
CA LEU A 120 4.28 -13.47 -13.25
C LEU A 120 5.05 -12.26 -12.68
N CYS A 121 4.35 -11.45 -11.90
CA CYS A 121 4.92 -10.31 -11.17
C CYS A 121 5.30 -10.71 -9.73
#